data_c088e2a150f7db6a91ffa931adbfc1d4
#
_entry.id   c088e2a150f7db6a91ffa931adbfc1d4
#
_cell.length_a   1.000
_cell.length_b   1.000
_cell.length_c   1.000
_cell.angle_alpha   90.00
_cell.angle_beta   90.00
_cell.angle_gamma   90.00
#
_symmetry.space_group_name_H-M   'P 1'
#
loop_
_entity.id
_entity.type
_entity.pdbx_description
1 polymer ?
#
loop_
_entity_poly.entity_id
_entity_poly.type
_entity_poly.pdbx_seq_one_letter_code
_entity_poly.pdbx_strand_id
1 'polypeptide(L)'
;MQHHRNLSRRQFLKSAGAAVITASTLGWNYAWARGSDRIRVGLVGCGRRGTGAARDVANAAEGVEIWALGDLFQDRIDTCRQLLANLGDKMQVTDSRCFVGFDAYKRVIDSGVDYVLLVTPPGFRPIHFQAAVEAGKHVFMEKPVAVCPEGVRMVIEAAKQAEQKKLGVVAGTQNRHHEGYIQTIQRIHSGSIGKVVAASAYYLTGALWKWDRQPGMSDIEWQIRNWLYFNWLSGDHIVEQFVHNIDVMNWVMGSPPERCTGMGGRQVRTDPAYGHIYDHFAIEYVYPNGARVTAMCRQMDGCANRMSNHVIGTEGQATLQRLDTFWVRGKEEWRWEGKVNPYVQEHTDLINSIREGKPLNEGEQVALSTLTAIMGRMAAYTGQEVTWDFALKESKLNLVKNLTQFGDMPVDEVAMPG
;
A
#
# COMPACT_ATOMS: atom_id res chain seq x y z
N MET A 1 -46.93 -35.50 0.08
CA MET A 1 -46.40 -35.58 -1.28
C MET A 1 -46.55 -34.21 -1.93
N GLN A 2 -45.50 -33.42 -1.94
CA GLN A 2 -45.48 -32.11 -2.61
C GLN A 2 -44.44 -32.18 -3.74
N HIS A 3 -44.91 -31.99 -4.97
CA HIS A 3 -44.12 -32.00 -6.18
C HIS A 3 -43.37 -30.68 -6.32
N HIS A 4 -42.02 -30.71 -6.29
CA HIS A 4 -41.18 -29.62 -6.75
C HIS A 4 -41.15 -29.62 -8.29
N ARG A 5 -41.67 -28.57 -8.93
CA ARG A 5 -41.52 -28.31 -10.36
C ARG A 5 -40.21 -27.54 -10.61
N ASN A 6 -39.26 -28.19 -11.27
CA ASN A 6 -38.06 -27.55 -11.79
C ASN A 6 -38.42 -26.68 -13.01
N LEU A 7 -38.18 -25.37 -12.91
CA LEU A 7 -38.31 -24.45 -14.04
C LEU A 7 -37.08 -24.55 -14.96
N SER A 8 -37.30 -24.76 -16.25
CA SER A 8 -36.24 -24.88 -17.24
C SER A 8 -35.63 -23.51 -17.60
N ARG A 9 -34.34 -23.52 -17.98
CA ARG A 9 -33.59 -22.31 -18.42
C ARG A 9 -34.29 -21.46 -19.50
N ARG A 10 -35.18 -22.08 -20.28
CA ARG A 10 -35.93 -21.44 -21.37
C ARG A 10 -37.13 -20.61 -20.88
N GLN A 11 -37.65 -20.88 -19.70
CA GLN A 11 -38.76 -20.14 -19.07
C GLN A 11 -38.26 -18.88 -18.32
N PHE A 12 -37.03 -18.89 -17.85
CA PHE A 12 -36.41 -17.71 -17.19
C PHE A 12 -36.11 -16.56 -18.16
N LEU A 13 -35.89 -16.87 -19.45
CA LEU A 13 -35.57 -15.86 -20.47
C LEU A 13 -36.81 -15.20 -21.13
N LYS A 14 -38.03 -15.64 -20.82
CA LYS A 14 -39.27 -15.08 -21.41
C LYS A 14 -40.02 -14.10 -20.51
N SER A 15 -39.58 -13.89 -19.26
CA SER A 15 -40.19 -12.94 -18.32
C SER A 15 -39.47 -11.62 -18.11
N ALA A 16 -38.44 -11.32 -18.91
CA ALA A 16 -37.73 -10.05 -18.91
C ALA A 16 -38.15 -9.15 -20.07
N GLY A 17 -39.46 -8.89 -20.16
CA GLY A 17 -40.03 -7.98 -21.15
C GLY A 17 -40.88 -6.90 -20.45
N ALA A 18 -40.47 -5.65 -20.61
CA ALA A 18 -41.24 -4.40 -20.41
C ALA A 18 -41.65 -4.02 -18.99
N ALA A 19 -40.75 -3.26 -18.33
CA ALA A 19 -41.19 -2.18 -17.44
C ALA A 19 -40.33 -0.95 -17.74
N VAL A 20 -40.83 -0.03 -18.54
CA VAL A 20 -40.32 1.34 -18.66
C VAL A 20 -40.69 2.06 -17.38
N ILE A 21 -39.71 2.24 -16.48
CA ILE A 21 -39.87 3.12 -15.34
C ILE A 21 -39.07 4.38 -15.67
N THR A 22 -39.79 5.46 -15.94
CA THR A 22 -39.29 6.83 -15.91
C THR A 22 -38.90 7.17 -14.48
N ALA A 23 -37.60 7.07 -14.16
CA ALA A 23 -37.04 7.64 -12.95
C ALA A 23 -36.20 8.84 -13.35
N SER A 24 -36.73 10.01 -13.09
CA SER A 24 -35.99 11.26 -12.98
C SER A 24 -35.06 11.15 -11.79
N THR A 25 -33.80 10.82 -12.02
CA THR A 25 -32.78 10.79 -10.99
C THR A 25 -31.65 11.73 -11.36
N LEU A 26 -31.31 12.53 -10.40
CA LEU A 26 -30.15 13.39 -10.31
C LEU A 26 -28.95 12.77 -11.03
N GLY A 27 -28.51 13.43 -12.09
CA GLY A 27 -27.41 12.97 -12.92
C GLY A 27 -26.08 13.07 -12.18
N TRP A 28 -25.61 11.94 -11.71
CA TRP A 28 -24.19 11.73 -11.52
C TRP A 28 -23.64 11.31 -12.89
N ASN A 29 -23.05 12.26 -13.58
CA ASN A 29 -22.46 12.06 -14.88
C ASN A 29 -21.30 11.07 -14.77
N TYR A 30 -21.53 9.83 -15.16
CA TYR A 30 -20.48 8.93 -15.61
C TYR A 30 -19.92 9.48 -16.95
N ALA A 31 -19.10 10.51 -16.89
CA ALA A 31 -18.51 11.19 -18.04
C ALA A 31 -17.48 10.35 -18.79
N TRP A 32 -17.25 9.11 -18.38
CA TRP A 32 -16.26 8.22 -18.99
C TRP A 32 -16.75 7.47 -20.23
N ALA A 33 -18.06 7.48 -20.50
CA ALA A 33 -18.61 6.69 -21.61
C ALA A 33 -18.49 7.35 -22.98
N ARG A 34 -18.15 8.64 -23.07
CA ARG A 34 -17.98 9.35 -24.37
C ARG A 34 -17.29 10.71 -24.22
N GLY A 35 -15.95 10.78 -24.07
CA GLY A 35 -15.33 12.09 -24.25
C GLY A 35 -14.01 12.29 -23.52
N SER A 36 -12.97 12.16 -24.23
CA SER A 36 -11.54 12.25 -23.99
C SER A 36 -10.92 11.05 -23.25
N ASP A 37 -9.99 10.36 -23.93
CA ASP A 37 -9.08 9.35 -23.34
C ASP A 37 -8.11 9.93 -22.29
N ARG A 38 -8.35 11.15 -21.85
CA ARG A 38 -7.46 11.88 -20.93
C ARG A 38 -7.78 11.59 -19.47
N ILE A 39 -6.74 11.27 -18.71
CA ILE A 39 -6.79 11.07 -17.27
C ILE A 39 -5.95 12.15 -16.60
N ARG A 40 -6.58 13.04 -15.87
CA ARG A 40 -5.91 14.08 -15.09
C ARG A 40 -5.49 13.54 -13.74
N VAL A 41 -4.19 13.53 -13.51
CA VAL A 41 -3.58 12.97 -12.29
C VAL A 41 -3.17 14.09 -11.35
N GLY A 42 -3.58 14.00 -10.10
CA GLY A 42 -3.12 14.83 -9.01
C GLY A 42 -2.13 14.09 -8.12
N LEU A 43 -0.99 14.69 -7.80
CA LEU A 43 0.00 14.15 -6.89
C LEU A 43 -0.11 14.83 -5.53
N VAL A 44 -0.24 14.05 -4.46
CA VAL A 44 -0.14 14.49 -3.07
C VAL A 44 1.08 13.85 -2.42
N GLY A 45 2.08 14.66 -2.09
CA GLY A 45 3.39 14.23 -1.62
C GLY A 45 4.44 14.27 -2.74
N CYS A 46 5.10 15.42 -2.91
CA CYS A 46 6.06 15.73 -3.97
C CYS A 46 7.51 15.33 -3.65
N GLY A 47 7.70 14.42 -2.69
CA GLY A 47 9.01 13.87 -2.37
C GLY A 47 9.56 12.96 -3.48
N ARG A 48 10.73 12.35 -3.23
CA ARG A 48 11.42 11.49 -4.22
C ARG A 48 10.52 10.39 -4.78
N ARG A 49 9.77 9.67 -3.91
CA ARG A 49 8.87 8.59 -4.36
C ARG A 49 7.66 9.14 -5.12
N GLY A 50 7.07 10.28 -4.65
CA GLY A 50 5.95 10.92 -5.35
C GLY A 50 6.33 11.37 -6.75
N THR A 51 7.49 12.01 -6.91
CA THR A 51 8.03 12.37 -8.22
C THR A 51 8.24 11.14 -9.11
N GLY A 52 8.71 10.02 -8.52
CA GLY A 52 8.82 8.73 -9.22
C GLY A 52 7.46 8.21 -9.66
N ALA A 53 6.46 8.16 -8.76
CA ALA A 53 5.11 7.69 -9.08
C ALA A 53 4.42 8.52 -10.17
N ALA A 54 4.62 9.85 -10.16
CA ALA A 54 4.11 10.72 -11.23
C ALA A 54 4.75 10.40 -12.59
N ARG A 55 6.03 10.04 -12.61
CA ARG A 55 6.70 9.59 -13.84
C ARG A 55 6.22 8.21 -14.27
N ASP A 56 6.05 7.28 -13.32
CA ASP A 56 5.60 5.92 -13.59
C ASP A 56 4.19 5.94 -14.20
N VAL A 57 3.23 6.70 -13.63
CA VAL A 57 1.88 6.82 -14.17
C VAL A 57 1.84 7.51 -15.53
N ALA A 58 2.67 8.54 -15.76
CA ALA A 58 2.75 9.20 -17.06
C ALA A 58 3.27 8.27 -18.17
N ASN A 59 4.05 7.25 -17.80
CA ASN A 59 4.56 6.23 -18.72
C ASN A 59 3.67 4.99 -18.84
N ALA A 60 2.63 4.87 -18.00
CA ALA A 60 1.79 3.68 -17.92
C ALA A 60 0.75 3.62 -19.05
N ALA A 61 0.30 4.75 -19.56
CA ALA A 61 -0.71 4.81 -20.62
C ALA A 61 -0.67 6.13 -21.40
N GLU A 62 -1.24 6.10 -22.59
CA GLU A 62 -1.51 7.33 -23.36
C GLU A 62 -2.66 8.13 -22.71
N GLY A 63 -2.68 9.44 -22.95
CA GLY A 63 -3.71 10.34 -22.45
C GLY A 63 -3.62 10.66 -20.95
N VAL A 64 -2.54 10.27 -20.27
CA VAL A 64 -2.29 10.63 -18.86
C VAL A 64 -1.60 11.98 -18.77
N GLU A 65 -2.17 12.89 -17.97
CA GLU A 65 -1.66 14.24 -17.75
C GLU A 65 -1.43 14.48 -16.25
N ILE A 66 -0.23 14.92 -15.86
CA ILE A 66 0.03 15.39 -14.50
C ILE A 66 -0.56 16.79 -14.39
N TRP A 67 -1.63 16.92 -13.59
CA TRP A 67 -2.51 18.08 -13.58
C TRP A 67 -2.31 19.01 -12.39
N ALA A 68 -2.10 18.45 -11.20
CA ALA A 68 -1.97 19.20 -9.96
C ALA A 68 -0.93 18.57 -9.03
N LEU A 69 -0.25 19.39 -8.22
CA LEU A 69 0.71 18.98 -7.21
C LEU A 69 0.32 19.55 -5.84
N GLY A 70 0.47 18.73 -4.79
CA GLY A 70 0.28 19.15 -3.41
C GLY A 70 1.34 18.56 -2.49
N ASP A 71 1.89 19.40 -1.63
CA ASP A 71 2.83 18.99 -0.57
C ASP A 71 2.69 19.93 0.62
N LEU A 72 3.21 19.51 1.76
CA LEU A 72 3.31 20.37 2.92
C LEU A 72 4.37 21.50 2.73
N PHE A 73 5.38 21.24 1.88
CA PHE A 73 6.54 22.08 1.69
C PHE A 73 6.68 22.57 0.25
N GLN A 74 6.89 23.90 0.08
CA GLN A 74 7.09 24.51 -1.23
C GLN A 74 8.33 23.95 -1.95
N ASP A 75 9.45 23.75 -1.24
CA ASP A 75 10.70 23.22 -1.79
C ASP A 75 10.52 21.83 -2.44
N ARG A 76 9.58 21.02 -1.94
CA ARG A 76 9.23 19.71 -2.52
C ARG A 76 8.48 19.86 -3.83
N ILE A 77 7.54 20.78 -3.91
CA ILE A 77 6.79 21.06 -5.15
C ILE A 77 7.73 21.57 -6.23
N ASP A 78 8.59 22.54 -5.91
CA ASP A 78 9.51 23.15 -6.86
C ASP A 78 10.48 22.12 -7.45
N THR A 79 11.08 21.29 -6.58
CA THR A 79 11.95 20.19 -6.99
C THR A 79 11.21 19.17 -7.87
N CYS A 80 9.99 18.80 -7.48
CA CYS A 80 9.16 17.85 -8.22
C CYS A 80 8.84 18.37 -9.63
N ARG A 81 8.41 19.64 -9.75
CA ARG A 81 8.14 20.28 -11.04
C ARG A 81 9.36 20.29 -11.95
N GLN A 82 10.51 20.65 -11.40
CA GLN A 82 11.76 20.66 -12.15
C GLN A 82 12.12 19.25 -12.68
N LEU A 83 11.99 18.22 -11.83
CA LEU A 83 12.30 16.84 -12.18
C LEU A 83 11.30 16.21 -13.16
N LEU A 84 10.06 16.71 -13.23
CA LEU A 84 9.02 16.25 -14.13
C LEU A 84 8.92 17.06 -15.42
N ALA A 85 9.68 18.15 -15.59
CA ALA A 85 9.66 18.99 -16.78
C ALA A 85 9.95 18.20 -18.08
N ASN A 86 10.71 17.13 -17.99
CA ASN A 86 11.03 16.26 -19.14
C ASN A 86 9.87 15.39 -19.62
N LEU A 87 8.71 15.41 -18.93
CA LEU A 87 7.49 14.74 -19.41
C LEU A 87 6.82 15.48 -20.59
N GLY A 88 7.27 16.69 -20.92
CA GLY A 88 6.75 17.46 -22.05
C GLY A 88 5.25 17.72 -21.91
N ASP A 89 4.50 17.42 -22.97
CA ASP A 89 3.05 17.68 -23.04
C ASP A 89 2.22 16.93 -21.98
N LYS A 90 2.78 15.91 -21.33
CA LYS A 90 2.12 15.24 -20.21
C LYS A 90 2.18 16.05 -18.91
N MET A 91 3.05 17.06 -18.82
CA MET A 91 3.19 17.92 -17.63
C MET A 91 2.32 19.17 -17.77
N GLN A 92 1.09 19.12 -17.31
CA GLN A 92 0.08 20.17 -17.45
C GLN A 92 -0.11 21.02 -16.17
N VAL A 93 0.82 20.93 -15.22
CA VAL A 93 0.75 21.67 -13.95
C VAL A 93 1.02 23.16 -14.15
N THR A 94 0.09 24.00 -13.74
CA THR A 94 0.26 25.46 -13.65
C THR A 94 0.53 25.91 -12.21
N ASP A 95 0.99 27.13 -11.99
CA ASP A 95 1.24 27.66 -10.64
C ASP A 95 -0.06 27.65 -9.80
N SER A 96 -1.21 27.91 -10.40
CA SER A 96 -2.51 27.88 -9.73
C SER A 96 -2.97 26.48 -9.29
N ARG A 97 -2.28 25.44 -9.73
CA ARG A 97 -2.54 24.03 -9.35
C ARG A 97 -1.38 23.41 -8.56
N CYS A 98 -0.56 24.26 -7.95
CA CYS A 98 0.45 23.90 -6.96
C CYS A 98 -0.05 24.33 -5.58
N PHE A 99 -0.26 23.36 -4.68
CA PHE A 99 -0.89 23.59 -3.39
C PHE A 99 0.05 23.24 -2.24
N VAL A 100 0.31 24.21 -1.35
CA VAL A 100 1.19 24.05 -0.18
C VAL A 100 0.35 24.07 1.09
N GLY A 101 0.71 23.23 2.06
CA GLY A 101 0.12 23.22 3.40
C GLY A 101 -0.60 21.93 3.74
N PHE A 102 -1.12 21.87 4.96
CA PHE A 102 -1.81 20.68 5.50
C PHE A 102 -3.10 20.33 4.77
N ASP A 103 -3.73 21.30 4.11
CA ASP A 103 -4.92 21.14 3.29
C ASP A 103 -4.62 20.88 1.79
N ALA A 104 -3.36 20.84 1.40
CA ALA A 104 -2.95 20.68 0.01
C ALA A 104 -3.61 19.46 -0.67
N TYR A 105 -3.78 18.35 0.05
CA TYR A 105 -4.42 17.15 -0.47
C TYR A 105 -5.88 17.41 -0.89
N LYS A 106 -6.66 18.20 -0.13
CA LYS A 106 -8.04 18.57 -0.48
C LYS A 106 -8.07 19.40 -1.74
N ARG A 107 -7.20 20.41 -1.82
CA ARG A 107 -7.11 21.29 -2.99
C ARG A 107 -6.67 20.55 -4.26
N VAL A 108 -5.79 19.55 -4.15
CA VAL A 108 -5.47 18.65 -5.27
C VAL A 108 -6.70 17.85 -5.69
N ILE A 109 -7.42 17.24 -4.75
CA ILE A 109 -8.64 16.46 -5.01
C ILE A 109 -9.70 17.31 -5.73
N ASP A 110 -9.86 18.57 -5.31
CA ASP A 110 -10.85 19.50 -5.84
C ASP A 110 -10.42 20.20 -7.15
N SER A 111 -9.19 20.01 -7.61
CA SER A 111 -8.63 20.72 -8.78
C SER A 111 -9.08 20.20 -10.15
N GLY A 112 -10.06 19.30 -10.19
CA GLY A 112 -10.57 18.72 -11.43
C GLY A 112 -9.78 17.49 -11.89
N VAL A 113 -9.09 16.80 -10.97
CA VAL A 113 -8.41 15.53 -11.22
C VAL A 113 -9.39 14.36 -11.26
N ASP A 114 -9.02 13.33 -11.99
CA ASP A 114 -9.78 12.08 -12.11
C ASP A 114 -9.16 10.99 -11.23
N TYR A 115 -7.84 11.04 -11.07
CA TYR A 115 -7.00 10.05 -10.43
C TYR A 115 -6.00 10.74 -9.49
N VAL A 116 -5.90 10.29 -8.25
CA VAL A 116 -5.04 10.87 -7.22
C VAL A 116 -3.94 9.89 -6.81
N LEU A 117 -2.70 10.35 -6.85
CA LEU A 117 -1.54 9.66 -6.27
C LEU A 117 -1.33 10.14 -4.84
N LEU A 118 -1.53 9.26 -3.86
CA LEU A 118 -1.30 9.55 -2.44
C LEU A 118 0.06 9.00 -2.01
N VAL A 119 1.07 9.85 -1.96
CA VAL A 119 2.49 9.48 -1.71
C VAL A 119 3.09 10.23 -0.52
N THR A 120 2.27 10.73 0.35
CA THR A 120 2.67 11.32 1.65
C THR A 120 3.19 10.24 2.61
N PRO A 121 3.83 10.58 3.74
CA PRO A 121 4.13 9.61 4.77
C PRO A 121 2.89 8.80 5.21
N PRO A 122 3.04 7.51 5.52
CA PRO A 122 1.91 6.59 5.76
C PRO A 122 0.91 7.03 6.83
N GLY A 123 1.35 7.78 7.84
CA GLY A 123 0.48 8.29 8.90
C GLY A 123 -0.67 9.19 8.40
N PHE A 124 -0.50 9.85 7.26
CA PHE A 124 -1.54 10.69 6.64
C PHE A 124 -2.47 9.91 5.70
N ARG A 125 -2.08 8.72 5.29
CA ARG A 125 -2.75 7.94 4.24
C ARG A 125 -4.23 7.68 4.50
N PRO A 126 -4.65 7.25 5.73
CA PRO A 126 -6.06 6.95 5.97
C PRO A 126 -6.97 8.16 5.71
N ILE A 127 -6.58 9.34 6.20
CA ILE A 127 -7.36 10.58 6.03
C ILE A 127 -7.39 11.00 4.56
N HIS A 128 -6.25 10.97 3.87
CA HIS A 128 -6.16 11.38 2.47
C HIS A 128 -6.93 10.41 1.55
N PHE A 129 -6.87 9.11 1.82
CA PHE A 129 -7.59 8.10 1.06
C PHE A 129 -9.10 8.24 1.22
N GLN A 130 -9.58 8.39 2.45
CA GLN A 130 -10.99 8.63 2.72
C GLN A 130 -11.49 9.85 1.94
N ALA A 131 -10.79 10.99 2.01
CA ALA A 131 -11.17 12.20 1.31
C ALA A 131 -11.23 12.03 -0.22
N ALA A 132 -10.27 11.30 -0.81
CA ALA A 132 -10.26 11.02 -2.24
C ALA A 132 -11.44 10.14 -2.67
N VAL A 133 -11.77 9.11 -1.89
CA VAL A 133 -12.92 8.22 -2.12
C VAL A 133 -14.25 8.97 -1.96
N GLU A 134 -14.38 9.80 -0.92
CA GLU A 134 -15.58 10.65 -0.72
C GLU A 134 -15.82 11.56 -1.92
N ALA A 135 -14.76 12.14 -2.48
CA ALA A 135 -14.80 13.01 -3.67
C ALA A 135 -14.93 12.25 -5.00
N GLY A 136 -15.05 10.91 -4.97
CA GLY A 136 -15.26 10.09 -6.16
C GLY A 136 -14.04 9.99 -7.08
N LYS A 137 -12.83 9.99 -6.54
CA LYS A 137 -11.57 9.87 -7.32
C LYS A 137 -11.05 8.45 -7.35
N HIS A 138 -10.51 8.03 -8.49
CA HIS A 138 -9.64 6.85 -8.55
C HIS A 138 -8.36 7.13 -7.77
N VAL A 139 -7.78 6.10 -7.14
CA VAL A 139 -6.66 6.30 -6.22
C VAL A 139 -5.54 5.29 -6.47
N PHE A 140 -4.33 5.80 -6.57
CA PHE A 140 -3.13 5.06 -6.23
C PHE A 140 -2.63 5.54 -4.87
N MET A 141 -2.36 4.65 -3.95
CA MET A 141 -1.80 5.01 -2.65
C MET A 141 -0.53 4.21 -2.36
N GLU A 142 0.53 4.88 -1.96
CA GLU A 142 1.75 4.19 -1.55
C GLU A 142 1.53 3.31 -0.30
N LYS A 143 2.25 2.22 -0.26
CA LYS A 143 2.35 1.36 0.91
C LYS A 143 3.27 1.99 1.99
N PRO A 144 3.12 1.62 3.26
CA PRO A 144 1.94 1.00 3.87
C PRO A 144 0.78 2.00 3.88
N VAL A 145 -0.43 1.47 4.00
CA VAL A 145 -1.62 2.33 3.90
C VAL A 145 -2.08 2.90 5.25
N ALA A 146 -1.45 2.47 6.33
CA ALA A 146 -1.66 2.95 7.69
C ALA A 146 -0.45 2.64 8.57
N VAL A 147 -0.45 3.14 9.80
CA VAL A 147 0.61 2.92 10.81
C VAL A 147 0.10 2.35 12.13
N CYS A 148 -1.22 2.17 12.25
CA CYS A 148 -1.87 1.65 13.45
C CYS A 148 -3.20 0.94 13.09
N PRO A 149 -3.75 0.10 13.98
CA PRO A 149 -5.01 -0.62 13.75
C PRO A 149 -6.18 0.31 13.37
N GLU A 150 -6.31 1.46 14.03
CA GLU A 150 -7.37 2.43 13.70
C GLU A 150 -7.26 2.91 12.24
N GLY A 151 -6.07 3.30 11.81
CA GLY A 151 -5.85 3.72 10.42
C GLY A 151 -6.15 2.61 9.42
N VAL A 152 -5.85 1.34 9.77
CA VAL A 152 -6.21 0.18 8.93
C VAL A 152 -7.74 0.04 8.79
N ARG A 153 -8.50 0.16 9.89
CA ARG A 153 -9.96 0.13 9.84
C ARG A 153 -10.54 1.24 8.95
N MET A 154 -10.00 2.46 9.06
CA MET A 154 -10.39 3.58 8.19
C MET A 154 -10.16 3.26 6.71
N VAL A 155 -9.03 2.66 6.38
CA VAL A 155 -8.71 2.29 4.98
C VAL A 155 -9.63 1.18 4.48
N ILE A 156 -9.92 0.15 5.28
CA ILE A 156 -10.87 -0.93 4.92
C ILE A 156 -12.25 -0.34 4.63
N GLU A 157 -12.74 0.56 5.48
CA GLU A 157 -14.05 1.19 5.28
C GLU A 157 -14.08 2.06 4.01
N ALA A 158 -13.04 2.87 3.79
CA ALA A 158 -12.93 3.67 2.58
C ALA A 158 -12.79 2.79 1.31
N ALA A 159 -12.11 1.64 1.38
CA ALA A 159 -12.00 0.69 0.27
C ALA A 159 -13.37 0.09 -0.11
N LYS A 160 -14.21 -0.24 0.88
CA LYS A 160 -15.60 -0.69 0.63
C LYS A 160 -16.46 0.40 -0.02
N GLN A 161 -16.30 1.65 0.41
CA GLN A 161 -16.99 2.77 -0.22
C GLN A 161 -16.49 3.00 -1.66
N ALA A 162 -15.20 2.83 -1.92
CA ALA A 162 -14.63 2.90 -3.26
C ALA A 162 -15.22 1.82 -4.18
N GLU A 163 -15.37 0.59 -3.69
CA GLU A 163 -16.01 -0.50 -4.44
C GLU A 163 -17.47 -0.18 -4.80
N GLN A 164 -18.25 0.31 -3.83
CA GLN A 164 -19.64 0.73 -4.06
C GLN A 164 -19.76 1.85 -5.11
N LYS A 165 -18.80 2.76 -5.11
CA LYS A 165 -18.70 3.87 -6.09
C LYS A 165 -18.04 3.47 -7.40
N LYS A 166 -17.60 2.23 -7.56
CA LYS A 166 -16.84 1.72 -8.71
C LYS A 166 -15.57 2.54 -8.98
N LEU A 167 -14.86 2.90 -7.93
CA LEU A 167 -13.58 3.60 -8.03
C LEU A 167 -12.43 2.58 -8.05
N GLY A 168 -11.47 2.82 -8.92
CA GLY A 168 -10.23 2.04 -8.95
C GLY A 168 -9.31 2.44 -7.81
N VAL A 169 -8.78 1.45 -7.10
CA VAL A 169 -7.84 1.61 -6.01
C VAL A 169 -6.71 0.60 -6.18
N VAL A 170 -5.48 1.07 -6.38
CA VAL A 170 -4.28 0.23 -6.39
C VAL A 170 -3.29 0.78 -5.36
N ALA A 171 -2.54 -0.10 -4.75
CA ALA A 171 -1.52 0.26 -3.78
C ALA A 171 -0.10 0.07 -4.34
N GLY A 172 0.87 0.74 -3.75
CA GLY A 172 2.30 0.59 -4.07
C GLY A 172 2.89 -0.76 -3.64
N THR A 173 2.11 -1.83 -3.73
CA THR A 173 2.52 -3.22 -3.55
C THR A 173 2.94 -3.84 -4.89
N GLN A 174 3.90 -3.20 -5.56
CA GLN A 174 4.32 -3.51 -6.93
C GLN A 174 4.65 -4.97 -7.19
N ASN A 175 4.97 -5.77 -6.15
CA ASN A 175 5.22 -7.20 -6.30
C ASN A 175 3.99 -7.94 -6.84
N ARG A 176 2.77 -7.46 -6.60
CA ARG A 176 1.52 -8.03 -7.10
C ARG A 176 1.29 -7.79 -8.59
N HIS A 177 2.01 -6.83 -9.15
CA HIS A 177 2.01 -6.50 -10.59
C HIS A 177 3.28 -7.01 -11.30
N HIS A 178 4.07 -7.84 -10.62
CA HIS A 178 5.28 -8.42 -11.19
C HIS A 178 5.04 -9.87 -11.61
N GLU A 179 5.17 -10.16 -12.91
CA GLU A 179 4.87 -11.46 -13.50
C GLU A 179 5.60 -12.62 -12.81
N GLY A 180 6.86 -12.44 -12.39
CA GLY A 180 7.62 -13.46 -11.66
C GLY A 180 6.97 -13.85 -10.32
N TYR A 181 6.44 -12.87 -9.56
CA TYR A 181 5.67 -13.14 -8.35
C TYR A 181 4.36 -13.85 -8.67
N ILE A 182 3.59 -13.32 -9.62
CA ILE A 182 2.28 -13.85 -10.04
C ILE A 182 2.41 -15.32 -10.42
N GLN A 183 3.31 -15.64 -11.33
CA GLN A 183 3.50 -17.02 -11.81
C GLN A 183 4.04 -17.97 -10.73
N THR A 184 4.93 -17.51 -9.84
CA THR A 184 5.44 -18.32 -8.73
C THR A 184 4.30 -18.68 -7.78
N ILE A 185 3.48 -17.70 -7.38
CA ILE A 185 2.39 -17.91 -6.42
C ILE A 185 1.27 -18.76 -7.03
N GLN A 186 0.94 -18.57 -8.30
CA GLN A 186 0.01 -19.45 -9.03
C GLN A 186 0.46 -20.92 -8.98
N ARG A 187 1.75 -21.20 -9.15
CA ARG A 187 2.30 -22.57 -9.05
C ARG A 187 2.22 -23.10 -7.63
N ILE A 188 2.52 -22.30 -6.63
CA ILE A 188 2.35 -22.68 -5.23
C ILE A 188 0.89 -23.04 -4.96
N HIS A 189 -0.06 -22.21 -5.37
CA HIS A 189 -1.49 -22.43 -5.18
C HIS A 189 -2.04 -23.63 -5.99
N SER A 190 -1.43 -23.93 -7.15
CA SER A 190 -1.79 -25.14 -7.93
C SER A 190 -1.18 -26.43 -7.36
N GLY A 191 -0.42 -26.33 -6.25
CA GLY A 191 0.11 -27.49 -5.53
C GLY A 191 1.43 -28.03 -6.06
N SER A 192 2.23 -27.22 -6.79
CA SER A 192 3.54 -27.63 -7.32
C SER A 192 4.55 -28.02 -6.23
N ILE A 193 4.38 -27.48 -5.01
CA ILE A 193 5.22 -27.81 -3.83
C ILE A 193 4.45 -28.58 -2.73
N GLY A 194 3.24 -29.07 -3.02
CA GLY A 194 2.35 -29.65 -2.03
C GLY A 194 1.75 -28.58 -1.09
N LYS A 195 1.39 -28.99 0.14
CA LYS A 195 0.88 -28.05 1.15
C LYS A 195 2.01 -27.20 1.72
N VAL A 196 1.82 -25.88 1.82
CA VAL A 196 2.78 -25.00 2.49
C VAL A 196 2.78 -25.28 3.99
N VAL A 197 3.97 -25.55 4.54
CA VAL A 197 4.17 -25.88 5.96
C VAL A 197 5.02 -24.84 6.70
N ALA A 198 5.93 -24.17 6.00
CA ALA A 198 6.76 -23.11 6.57
C ALA A 198 7.19 -22.11 5.51
N ALA A 199 7.54 -20.91 5.92
CA ALA A 199 8.18 -19.93 5.06
C ALA A 199 9.11 -19.01 5.85
N SER A 200 9.97 -18.29 5.12
CA SER A 200 10.82 -17.25 5.69
C SER A 200 10.79 -15.99 4.82
N ALA A 201 10.66 -14.85 5.45
CA ALA A 201 10.67 -13.54 4.82
C ALA A 201 11.85 -12.71 5.37
N TYR A 202 12.61 -12.08 4.49
CA TYR A 202 13.78 -11.29 4.87
C TYR A 202 13.78 -9.92 4.19
N TYR A 203 14.01 -8.86 4.98
CA TYR A 203 14.30 -7.53 4.49
C TYR A 203 15.48 -6.94 5.29
N LEU A 204 16.68 -7.41 4.96
CA LEU A 204 17.92 -7.06 5.64
C LEU A 204 18.68 -6.08 4.76
N THR A 205 18.86 -4.84 5.23
CA THR A 205 19.51 -3.76 4.48
C THR A 205 20.43 -2.94 5.37
N GLY A 206 21.21 -2.06 4.77
CA GLY A 206 21.93 -0.99 5.46
C GLY A 206 21.01 0.12 5.96
N ALA A 207 21.61 1.13 6.56
CA ALA A 207 20.94 2.33 7.02
C ALA A 207 20.31 3.13 5.86
N LEU A 208 19.31 3.92 6.19
CA LEU A 208 18.68 4.85 5.26
C LEU A 208 19.08 6.29 5.60
N TRP A 209 18.68 7.21 4.71
CA TRP A 209 18.87 8.64 4.93
C TRP A 209 18.22 9.09 6.25
N LYS A 210 18.84 10.05 6.92
CA LYS A 210 18.28 10.80 8.04
C LYS A 210 18.45 12.29 7.83
N TRP A 211 17.60 13.07 8.47
CA TRP A 211 17.65 14.52 8.46
C TRP A 211 17.83 15.03 9.88
N ASP A 212 18.94 15.73 10.12
CA ASP A 212 19.16 16.38 11.39
C ASP A 212 18.24 17.61 11.51
N ARG A 213 17.77 17.86 12.73
CA ARG A 213 16.91 19.00 13.03
C ARG A 213 17.69 20.30 12.80
N GLN A 214 17.12 21.21 12.01
CA GLN A 214 17.71 22.52 11.79
C GLN A 214 17.18 23.53 12.82
N PRO A 215 17.97 24.58 13.17
CA PRO A 215 17.50 25.66 14.04
C PRO A 215 16.20 26.29 13.51
N GLY A 216 15.25 26.51 14.41
CA GLY A 216 13.96 27.11 14.09
C GLY A 216 12.87 26.13 13.59
N MET A 217 13.21 24.88 13.32
CA MET A 217 12.17 23.88 13.01
C MET A 217 11.36 23.53 14.24
N SER A 218 10.02 23.51 14.11
CA SER A 218 9.14 22.94 15.10
C SER A 218 9.30 21.40 15.17
N ASP A 219 8.81 20.77 16.22
CA ASP A 219 8.86 19.30 16.34
C ASP A 219 8.13 18.62 15.18
N ILE A 220 6.93 19.10 14.85
CA ILE A 220 6.12 18.54 13.77
C ILE A 220 6.83 18.69 12.42
N GLU A 221 7.42 19.86 12.12
CA GLU A 221 8.14 20.05 10.86
C GLU A 221 9.32 19.09 10.73
N TRP A 222 10.16 19.02 11.77
CA TRP A 222 11.31 18.12 11.76
C TRP A 222 10.89 16.65 11.64
N GLN A 223 9.90 16.21 12.42
CA GLN A 223 9.41 14.84 12.35
C GLN A 223 8.88 14.50 10.97
N ILE A 224 8.14 15.40 10.32
CA ILE A 224 7.63 15.14 8.96
C ILE A 224 8.77 15.12 7.93
N ARG A 225 9.76 16.02 8.01
CA ARG A 225 10.93 16.00 7.11
C ARG A 225 11.78 14.74 7.30
N ASN A 226 11.81 14.18 8.51
CA ASN A 226 12.56 13.00 8.92
C ASN A 226 11.66 11.78 9.19
N TRP A 227 10.54 11.68 8.50
CA TRP A 227 9.36 10.86 8.79
C TRP A 227 9.61 9.36 9.01
N LEU A 228 10.67 8.80 8.43
CA LEU A 228 10.98 7.37 8.56
C LEU A 228 11.17 6.94 10.03
N TYR A 229 11.56 7.84 10.91
CA TYR A 229 12.03 7.55 12.26
C TYR A 229 10.98 7.82 13.35
N PHE A 230 9.74 8.05 12.95
CA PHE A 230 8.62 8.32 13.88
C PHE A 230 7.45 7.40 13.59
N ASN A 231 7.03 6.61 14.60
CA ASN A 231 5.97 5.60 14.43
C ASN A 231 4.66 6.16 13.89
N TRP A 232 4.26 7.35 14.31
CA TRP A 232 3.02 7.95 13.83
C TRP A 232 3.04 8.31 12.34
N LEU A 233 4.23 8.38 11.73
CA LEU A 233 4.43 8.67 10.31
C LEU A 233 4.76 7.43 9.49
N SER A 234 5.69 6.59 9.97
CA SER A 234 6.20 5.43 9.24
C SER A 234 5.61 4.09 9.67
N GLY A 235 5.22 3.99 10.94
CA GLY A 235 4.88 2.71 11.55
C GLY A 235 6.08 1.85 11.94
N ASP A 236 7.30 2.40 11.95
CA ASP A 236 8.58 1.73 12.00
C ASP A 236 8.93 0.95 10.71
N HIS A 237 10.20 0.60 10.51
CA HIS A 237 10.67 -0.01 9.26
C HIS A 237 10.08 -1.41 8.97
N ILE A 238 9.60 -2.12 9.99
CA ILE A 238 8.87 -3.36 9.79
C ILE A 238 7.55 -3.11 9.03
N VAL A 239 6.87 -2.00 9.30
CA VAL A 239 5.64 -1.60 8.61
C VAL A 239 5.95 -0.88 7.31
N GLU A 240 6.90 0.07 7.33
CA GLU A 240 7.17 0.92 6.17
C GLU A 240 7.84 0.15 5.02
N GLN A 241 8.83 -0.69 5.30
CA GLN A 241 9.56 -1.40 4.24
C GLN A 241 9.25 -2.89 4.17
N PHE A 242 9.24 -3.56 5.32
CA PHE A 242 9.11 -5.02 5.32
C PHE A 242 7.71 -5.51 4.94
N VAL A 243 6.71 -4.62 4.96
CA VAL A 243 5.35 -4.90 4.46
C VAL A 243 5.35 -5.53 3.06
N HIS A 244 6.29 -5.22 2.19
CA HIS A 244 6.41 -5.85 0.87
C HIS A 244 6.55 -7.37 0.93
N ASN A 245 7.43 -7.87 1.82
CA ASN A 245 7.65 -9.30 1.98
C ASN A 245 6.53 -9.96 2.79
N ILE A 246 5.97 -9.25 3.76
CA ILE A 246 4.83 -9.70 4.56
C ILE A 246 3.59 -9.84 3.66
N ASP A 247 3.35 -8.90 2.75
CA ASP A 247 2.28 -8.98 1.76
C ASP A 247 2.41 -10.23 0.86
N VAL A 248 3.63 -10.52 0.40
CA VAL A 248 3.91 -11.75 -0.36
C VAL A 248 3.59 -12.99 0.47
N MET A 249 3.88 -12.99 1.79
CA MET A 249 3.53 -14.14 2.64
C MET A 249 2.02 -14.31 2.80
N ASN A 250 1.27 -13.23 3.04
CA ASN A 250 -0.19 -13.29 3.07
C ASN A 250 -0.76 -13.80 1.74
N TRP A 251 -0.17 -13.39 0.62
CA TRP A 251 -0.58 -13.86 -0.70
C TRP A 251 -0.29 -15.35 -0.90
N VAL A 252 0.91 -15.81 -0.53
CA VAL A 252 1.28 -17.25 -0.57
C VAL A 252 0.36 -18.09 0.31
N MET A 253 0.04 -17.62 1.53
CA MET A 253 -0.82 -18.34 2.48
C MET A 253 -2.31 -18.25 2.14
N GLY A 254 -2.72 -17.28 1.31
CA GLY A 254 -4.12 -17.02 0.96
C GLY A 254 -4.94 -16.36 2.08
N SER A 255 -4.30 -15.96 3.18
CA SER A 255 -4.96 -15.34 4.35
C SER A 255 -3.95 -14.54 5.18
N PRO A 256 -4.40 -13.64 6.06
CA PRO A 256 -3.57 -13.12 7.14
C PRO A 256 -3.27 -14.19 8.20
N PRO A 257 -2.27 -13.99 9.09
CA PRO A 257 -1.97 -14.90 10.20
C PRO A 257 -3.04 -14.83 11.30
N GLU A 258 -3.16 -15.89 12.11
CA GLU A 258 -4.01 -15.91 13.30
C GLU A 258 -3.39 -15.14 14.46
N ARG A 259 -2.07 -15.24 14.62
CA ARG A 259 -1.29 -14.62 15.70
C ARG A 259 0.16 -14.48 15.34
N CYS A 260 0.86 -13.66 16.11
CA CYS A 260 2.31 -13.55 16.03
C CYS A 260 2.93 -13.31 17.41
N THR A 261 4.19 -13.73 17.53
CA THR A 261 5.10 -13.35 18.60
C THR A 261 6.36 -12.78 18.00
N GLY A 262 7.10 -11.95 18.74
CA GLY A 262 8.28 -11.34 18.15
C GLY A 262 9.18 -10.66 19.13
N MET A 263 10.37 -10.36 18.66
CA MET A 263 11.37 -9.57 19.38
C MET A 263 11.99 -8.57 18.41
N GLY A 264 12.60 -7.54 18.99
CA GLY A 264 13.31 -6.52 18.23
C GLY A 264 14.01 -5.58 19.20
N GLY A 265 14.62 -4.56 18.66
CA GLY A 265 15.31 -3.61 19.49
C GLY A 265 15.95 -2.48 18.70
N ARG A 266 16.61 -1.62 19.47
CA ARG A 266 17.37 -0.48 19.00
C ARG A 266 18.81 -0.59 19.47
N GLN A 267 19.70 -0.95 18.55
CA GLN A 267 21.11 -1.18 18.86
C GLN A 267 22.02 -0.09 18.28
N VAL A 268 21.79 0.32 17.03
CA VAL A 268 22.62 1.28 16.32
C VAL A 268 21.95 2.64 16.11
N ARG A 269 20.62 2.72 16.22
CA ARG A 269 19.85 3.95 16.06
C ARG A 269 19.74 4.73 17.37
N THR A 270 20.87 5.04 17.99
CA THR A 270 20.91 5.69 19.32
C THR A 270 20.91 7.21 19.28
N ASP A 271 21.28 7.82 18.14
CA ASP A 271 21.23 9.27 17.94
C ASP A 271 19.77 9.76 17.92
N PRO A 272 19.46 10.95 18.52
CA PRO A 272 18.11 11.53 18.52
C PRO A 272 17.48 11.70 17.12
N ALA A 273 18.29 11.89 16.07
CA ALA A 273 17.80 11.99 14.70
C ALA A 273 17.13 10.70 14.19
N TYR A 274 17.34 9.57 14.86
CA TYR A 274 16.63 8.32 14.57
C TYR A 274 15.29 8.19 15.32
N GLY A 275 14.78 9.27 15.93
CA GLY A 275 13.49 9.25 16.63
C GLY A 275 13.41 8.15 17.68
N HIS A 276 12.35 7.36 17.65
CA HIS A 276 12.10 6.31 18.65
C HIS A 276 11.85 4.91 18.09
N ILE A 277 12.10 4.69 16.79
CA ILE A 277 11.90 3.38 16.14
C ILE A 277 13.04 2.39 16.42
N TYR A 278 12.76 1.11 16.22
CA TYR A 278 13.75 0.04 16.30
C TYR A 278 14.64 0.01 15.03
N ASP A 279 15.70 -0.80 15.05
CA ASP A 279 16.56 -1.05 13.89
C ASP A 279 16.57 -2.51 13.43
N HIS A 280 15.95 -3.42 14.19
CA HIS A 280 15.78 -4.83 13.81
C HIS A 280 14.55 -5.46 14.46
N PHE A 281 13.98 -6.45 13.76
CA PHE A 281 12.86 -7.27 14.21
C PHE A 281 13.04 -8.71 13.77
N ALA A 282 12.58 -9.64 14.61
CA ALA A 282 12.41 -11.05 14.31
C ALA A 282 11.02 -11.49 14.82
N ILE A 283 10.15 -11.85 13.89
CA ILE A 283 8.74 -12.18 14.17
C ILE A 283 8.44 -13.59 13.67
N GLU A 284 7.70 -14.36 14.45
CA GLU A 284 7.04 -15.58 14.01
C GLU A 284 5.55 -15.30 13.83
N TYR A 285 5.04 -15.55 12.64
CA TYR A 285 3.61 -15.54 12.33
C TYR A 285 3.08 -16.96 12.21
N VAL A 286 1.91 -17.24 12.80
CA VAL A 286 1.21 -18.54 12.68
C VAL A 286 -0.04 -18.32 11.85
N TYR A 287 -0.17 -19.10 10.78
CA TYR A 287 -1.29 -19.00 9.83
C TYR A 287 -2.36 -20.05 10.09
N PRO A 288 -3.63 -19.87 9.62
CA PRO A 288 -4.76 -20.79 9.89
C PRO A 288 -4.53 -22.24 9.46
N ASN A 289 -3.69 -22.46 8.44
CA ASN A 289 -3.32 -23.81 7.99
C ASN A 289 -2.23 -24.48 8.86
N GLY A 290 -1.80 -23.85 9.96
CA GLY A 290 -0.74 -24.29 10.85
C GLY A 290 0.68 -23.95 10.37
N ALA A 291 0.83 -23.36 9.19
CA ALA A 291 2.13 -22.94 8.69
C ALA A 291 2.75 -21.82 9.53
N ARG A 292 4.05 -21.88 9.71
CA ARG A 292 4.81 -20.86 10.44
C ARG A 292 5.70 -20.07 9.49
N VAL A 293 5.68 -18.76 9.64
CA VAL A 293 6.53 -17.83 8.87
C VAL A 293 7.47 -17.10 9.80
N THR A 294 8.77 -17.33 9.63
CA THR A 294 9.80 -16.52 10.27
C THR A 294 10.07 -15.28 9.42
N ALA A 295 9.87 -14.11 10.00
CA ALA A 295 10.01 -12.83 9.33
C ALA A 295 11.06 -11.98 10.03
N MET A 296 12.13 -11.59 9.32
CA MET A 296 13.24 -10.81 9.87
C MET A 296 13.51 -9.57 9.04
N CYS A 297 13.64 -8.43 9.67
CA CYS A 297 14.08 -7.21 9.02
C CYS A 297 15.12 -6.46 9.87
N ARG A 298 16.01 -5.73 9.19
CA ARG A 298 17.09 -4.97 9.82
C ARG A 298 17.56 -3.85 8.91
N GLN A 299 17.95 -2.73 9.51
CA GLN A 299 18.57 -1.59 8.84
C GLN A 299 19.85 -1.19 9.58
N MET A 300 20.94 -1.93 9.32
CA MET A 300 22.27 -1.72 9.92
C MET A 300 23.35 -1.83 8.87
N ASP A 301 24.25 -0.86 8.84
CA ASP A 301 25.42 -0.89 7.95
C ASP A 301 26.43 -1.98 8.35
N GLY A 302 27.24 -2.40 7.38
CA GLY A 302 28.28 -3.40 7.60
C GLY A 302 27.78 -4.84 7.78
N CYS A 303 26.50 -5.10 7.60
CA CYS A 303 25.86 -6.42 7.73
C CYS A 303 25.44 -6.99 6.38
N ALA A 304 25.28 -8.32 6.30
CA ALA A 304 24.83 -8.99 5.07
C ALA A 304 23.41 -8.53 4.68
N ASN A 305 23.23 -8.18 3.40
CA ASN A 305 21.93 -7.77 2.84
C ASN A 305 21.18 -8.99 2.28
N ARG A 306 19.85 -9.01 2.46
CA ARG A 306 18.97 -10.03 1.91
C ARG A 306 17.53 -9.51 1.79
N MET A 307 16.95 -9.59 0.60
CA MET A 307 15.53 -9.28 0.37
C MET A 307 14.89 -10.43 -0.38
N SER A 308 14.25 -11.35 0.33
CA SER A 308 13.72 -12.58 -0.27
C SER A 308 12.62 -13.19 0.58
N ASN A 309 11.79 -13.99 -0.08
CA ASN A 309 10.82 -14.89 0.52
C ASN A 309 11.14 -16.33 0.09
N HIS A 310 11.15 -17.27 1.03
CA HIS A 310 11.34 -18.70 0.78
C HIS A 310 10.15 -19.46 1.34
N VAL A 311 9.60 -20.36 0.55
CA VAL A 311 8.40 -21.11 0.88
C VAL A 311 8.74 -22.61 0.84
N ILE A 312 8.38 -23.35 1.88
CA ILE A 312 8.60 -24.78 2.02
C ILE A 312 7.22 -25.46 2.06
N GLY A 313 7.03 -26.36 1.13
CA GLY A 313 5.86 -27.26 1.07
C GLY A 313 6.21 -28.69 1.40
N THR A 314 5.20 -29.55 1.47
CA THR A 314 5.38 -31.00 1.75
C THR A 314 6.06 -31.76 0.61
N GLU A 315 6.10 -31.19 -0.61
CA GLU A 315 6.60 -31.84 -1.82
C GLU A 315 7.61 -30.98 -2.58
N GLY A 316 8.07 -29.86 -1.99
CA GLY A 316 9.01 -28.98 -2.63
C GLY A 316 9.17 -27.63 -1.97
N GLN A 317 9.76 -26.69 -2.69
CA GLN A 317 10.04 -25.35 -2.18
C GLN A 317 10.03 -24.32 -3.31
N ALA A 318 9.84 -23.04 -2.94
CA ALA A 318 9.88 -21.92 -3.86
C ALA A 318 10.68 -20.75 -3.27
N THR A 319 11.26 -19.94 -4.15
CA THR A 319 11.95 -18.71 -3.80
C THR A 319 11.43 -17.55 -4.64
N LEU A 320 11.17 -16.44 -3.97
CA LEU A 320 10.78 -15.16 -4.54
C LEU A 320 11.78 -14.11 -4.02
N GLN A 321 12.80 -13.82 -4.80
CA GLN A 321 13.82 -12.84 -4.44
C GLN A 321 13.58 -11.57 -5.27
N ARG A 322 13.58 -10.45 -4.59
CA ARG A 322 13.22 -9.16 -5.13
C ARG A 322 13.72 -8.92 -6.57
N LEU A 323 12.77 -8.78 -7.49
CA LEU A 323 12.84 -8.29 -8.86
C LEU A 323 13.56 -9.19 -9.90
N ASP A 324 14.25 -10.28 -9.52
CA ASP A 324 15.08 -10.98 -10.48
C ASP A 324 15.14 -12.52 -10.36
N THR A 325 14.89 -13.07 -9.18
CA THR A 325 15.07 -14.51 -8.97
C THR A 325 13.80 -15.16 -8.43
N PHE A 326 13.13 -15.92 -9.30
CA PHE A 326 11.92 -16.66 -8.98
C PHE A 326 12.07 -18.09 -9.47
N TRP A 327 11.87 -19.06 -8.58
CA TRP A 327 11.89 -20.47 -8.96
C TRP A 327 11.00 -21.32 -8.04
N VAL A 328 10.53 -22.44 -8.59
CA VAL A 328 9.80 -23.50 -7.90
C VAL A 328 10.53 -24.80 -8.16
N ARG A 329 10.72 -25.60 -7.11
CA ARG A 329 11.28 -26.97 -7.16
C ARG A 329 10.36 -27.88 -6.36
N GLY A 330 9.72 -28.81 -7.04
CA GLY A 330 8.75 -29.73 -6.48
C GLY A 330 8.29 -30.72 -7.51
N LYS A 331 6.99 -30.83 -7.78
CA LYS A 331 6.45 -31.68 -8.85
C LYS A 331 6.97 -31.30 -10.23
N GLU A 332 7.35 -30.04 -10.40
CA GLU A 332 8.03 -29.49 -11.57
C GLU A 332 9.21 -28.62 -11.13
N GLU A 333 10.19 -28.45 -12.00
CA GLU A 333 11.21 -27.41 -11.86
C GLU A 333 10.85 -26.27 -12.78
N TRP A 334 10.69 -25.09 -12.21
CA TRP A 334 10.36 -23.89 -12.94
C TRP A 334 11.19 -22.69 -12.49
N ARG A 335 11.54 -21.84 -13.43
CA ARG A 335 12.20 -20.56 -13.19
C ARG A 335 11.56 -19.51 -14.08
N TRP A 336 11.37 -18.32 -13.54
CA TRP A 336 10.93 -17.18 -14.33
C TRP A 336 12.12 -16.53 -15.03
N GLU A 337 11.93 -16.23 -16.32
CA GLU A 337 12.91 -15.53 -17.16
C GLU A 337 12.15 -14.42 -17.90
N GLY A 338 12.17 -13.21 -17.35
CA GLY A 338 11.49 -12.08 -17.93
C GLY A 338 12.05 -10.77 -17.43
N LYS A 339 11.48 -9.68 -17.96
CA LYS A 339 11.75 -8.33 -17.48
C LYS A 339 10.43 -7.58 -17.47
N VAL A 340 10.10 -6.96 -16.35
CA VAL A 340 8.94 -6.09 -16.18
C VAL A 340 9.32 -4.94 -15.25
N ASN A 341 8.80 -3.76 -15.52
CA ASN A 341 8.84 -2.67 -14.56
C ASN A 341 7.53 -2.66 -13.76
N PRO A 342 7.48 -3.25 -12.58
CA PRO A 342 6.23 -3.39 -11.84
C PRO A 342 5.69 -2.05 -11.32
N TYR A 343 6.53 -1.02 -11.20
CA TYR A 343 6.09 0.33 -10.81
C TYR A 343 5.28 1.03 -11.92
N VAL A 344 5.57 0.75 -13.18
CA VAL A 344 4.74 1.21 -14.30
C VAL A 344 3.53 0.29 -14.46
N GLN A 345 3.72 -1.02 -14.27
CA GLN A 345 2.67 -2.02 -14.45
C GLN A 345 1.49 -1.83 -13.49
N GLU A 346 1.74 -1.50 -12.21
CA GLU A 346 0.67 -1.23 -11.24
C GLU A 346 -0.26 -0.08 -11.69
N HIS A 347 0.28 0.96 -12.31
CA HIS A 347 -0.53 2.03 -12.90
C HIS A 347 -1.21 1.61 -14.21
N THR A 348 -0.53 0.82 -15.04
CA THR A 348 -1.10 0.28 -16.29
C THR A 348 -2.33 -0.58 -15.98
N ASP A 349 -2.23 -1.48 -15.01
CA ASP A 349 -3.33 -2.37 -14.62
C ASP A 349 -4.51 -1.56 -14.08
N LEU A 350 -4.25 -0.55 -13.23
CA LEU A 350 -5.31 0.31 -12.72
C LEU A 350 -6.01 1.09 -13.85
N ILE A 351 -5.25 1.76 -14.72
CA ILE A 351 -5.82 2.56 -15.81
C ILE A 351 -6.63 1.69 -16.76
N ASN A 352 -6.12 0.51 -17.13
CA ASN A 352 -6.85 -0.42 -17.99
C ASN A 352 -8.15 -0.88 -17.34
N SER A 353 -8.13 -1.24 -16.05
CA SER A 353 -9.32 -1.66 -15.32
C SER A 353 -10.40 -0.58 -15.26
N ILE A 354 -9.98 0.69 -15.14
CA ILE A 354 -10.87 1.86 -15.18
C ILE A 354 -11.50 1.99 -16.57
N ARG A 355 -10.69 1.94 -17.63
CA ARG A 355 -11.15 2.06 -19.01
C ARG A 355 -12.08 0.92 -19.43
N GLU A 356 -11.87 -0.27 -18.91
CA GLU A 356 -12.73 -1.44 -19.13
C GLU A 356 -14.03 -1.39 -18.31
N GLY A 357 -14.19 -0.42 -17.40
CA GLY A 357 -15.35 -0.30 -16.53
C GLY A 357 -15.41 -1.37 -15.43
N LYS A 358 -14.28 -2.00 -15.14
CA LYS A 358 -14.11 -3.03 -14.07
C LYS A 358 -12.93 -2.64 -13.17
N PRO A 359 -13.02 -1.53 -12.45
CA PRO A 359 -11.90 -0.98 -11.72
C PRO A 359 -11.40 -1.95 -10.63
N LEU A 360 -10.09 -2.13 -10.58
CA LEU A 360 -9.41 -2.88 -9.51
C LEU A 360 -9.60 -2.19 -8.16
N ASN A 361 -9.73 -2.96 -7.09
CA ASN A 361 -9.72 -2.45 -5.73
C ASN A 361 -8.86 -3.33 -4.81
N GLU A 362 -7.66 -2.88 -4.51
CA GLU A 362 -6.69 -3.56 -3.63
C GLU A 362 -6.71 -3.00 -2.20
N GLY A 363 -7.59 -2.06 -1.91
CA GLY A 363 -7.57 -1.30 -0.65
C GLY A 363 -7.68 -2.19 0.59
N GLU A 364 -8.62 -3.14 0.62
CA GLU A 364 -8.76 -4.06 1.76
C GLU A 364 -7.54 -4.99 1.88
N GLN A 365 -7.12 -5.59 0.78
CA GLN A 365 -6.00 -6.51 0.75
C GLN A 365 -4.70 -5.89 1.29
N VAL A 366 -4.34 -4.69 0.84
CA VAL A 366 -3.12 -4.01 1.32
C VAL A 366 -3.27 -3.54 2.76
N ALA A 367 -4.49 -3.21 3.21
CA ALA A 367 -4.78 -2.89 4.60
C ALA A 367 -4.56 -4.10 5.51
N LEU A 368 -4.97 -5.30 5.10
CA LEU A 368 -4.72 -6.55 5.85
C LEU A 368 -3.22 -6.87 5.92
N SER A 369 -2.48 -6.70 4.84
CA SER A 369 -1.01 -6.87 4.83
C SER A 369 -0.31 -5.84 5.71
N THR A 370 -0.79 -4.60 5.69
CA THR A 370 -0.31 -3.54 6.60
C THR A 370 -0.58 -3.90 8.06
N LEU A 371 -1.77 -4.42 8.39
CA LEU A 371 -2.10 -4.87 9.75
C LEU A 371 -1.19 -6.01 10.20
N THR A 372 -0.87 -6.95 9.33
CA THR A 372 0.06 -8.05 9.64
C THR A 372 1.43 -7.51 10.06
N ALA A 373 1.95 -6.50 9.36
CA ALA A 373 3.21 -5.84 9.74
C ALA A 373 3.08 -5.08 11.08
N ILE A 374 1.95 -4.40 11.31
CA ILE A 374 1.66 -3.71 12.57
C ILE A 374 1.57 -4.69 13.74
N MET A 375 0.95 -5.87 13.56
CA MET A 375 0.93 -6.92 14.57
C MET A 375 2.34 -7.33 15.01
N GLY A 376 3.24 -7.53 14.04
CA GLY A 376 4.64 -7.86 14.33
C GLY A 376 5.35 -6.78 15.13
N ARG A 377 5.12 -5.49 14.80
CA ARG A 377 5.62 -4.37 15.60
C ARG A 377 5.03 -4.40 17.02
N MET A 378 3.71 -4.56 17.14
CA MET A 378 3.05 -4.60 18.45
C MET A 378 3.62 -5.74 19.31
N ALA A 379 3.81 -6.93 18.76
CA ALA A 379 4.37 -8.06 19.47
C ALA A 379 5.81 -7.78 19.96
N ALA A 380 6.66 -7.23 19.08
CA ALA A 380 8.05 -6.90 19.44
C ALA A 380 8.15 -5.75 20.46
N TYR A 381 7.26 -4.76 20.40
CA TYR A 381 7.26 -3.60 21.29
C TYR A 381 6.74 -3.92 22.68
N THR A 382 5.82 -4.89 22.80
CA THR A 382 5.19 -5.24 24.08
C THR A 382 5.74 -6.52 24.69
N GLY A 383 6.45 -7.35 23.90
CA GLY A 383 6.86 -8.70 24.32
C GLY A 383 5.69 -9.69 24.42
N GLN A 384 4.47 -9.34 23.98
CA GLN A 384 3.28 -10.16 24.08
C GLN A 384 2.93 -10.85 22.77
N GLU A 385 2.20 -11.97 22.84
CA GLU A 385 1.54 -12.53 21.66
C GLU A 385 0.41 -11.58 21.22
N VAL A 386 0.32 -11.32 19.92
CA VAL A 386 -0.75 -10.50 19.33
C VAL A 386 -1.57 -11.37 18.40
N THR A 387 -2.88 -11.46 18.66
CA THR A 387 -3.83 -12.17 17.80
C THR A 387 -4.39 -11.23 16.71
N TRP A 388 -4.80 -11.82 15.59
CA TRP A 388 -5.44 -11.09 14.49
C TRP A 388 -6.70 -10.35 14.96
N ASP A 389 -7.56 -11.06 15.70
CA ASP A 389 -8.82 -10.49 16.18
C ASP A 389 -8.60 -9.32 17.13
N PHE A 390 -7.63 -9.43 18.05
CA PHE A 390 -7.25 -8.32 18.90
C PHE A 390 -6.78 -7.12 18.08
N ALA A 391 -5.86 -7.32 17.15
CA ALA A 391 -5.30 -6.23 16.33
C ALA A 391 -6.37 -5.54 15.46
N LEU A 392 -7.23 -6.33 14.79
CA LEU A 392 -8.22 -5.78 13.87
C LEU A 392 -9.43 -5.17 14.58
N LYS A 393 -9.95 -5.82 15.65
CA LYS A 393 -11.26 -5.50 16.22
C LYS A 393 -11.20 -4.80 17.57
N GLU A 394 -10.20 -5.13 18.40
CA GLU A 394 -10.20 -4.74 19.82
C GLU A 394 -9.18 -3.64 20.14
N SER A 395 -8.05 -3.63 19.44
CA SER A 395 -6.98 -2.66 19.68
C SER A 395 -7.45 -1.23 19.50
N LYS A 396 -7.22 -0.41 20.54
CA LYS A 396 -7.51 1.03 20.56
C LYS A 396 -6.31 1.88 20.17
N LEU A 397 -5.20 1.25 19.73
CA LEU A 397 -4.01 1.99 19.33
C LEU A 397 -4.34 2.88 18.11
N ASN A 398 -4.26 4.18 18.34
CA ASN A 398 -4.52 5.20 17.35
C ASN A 398 -3.33 6.17 17.24
N LEU A 399 -2.64 6.14 16.11
CA LEU A 399 -1.56 7.06 15.76
C LEU A 399 -1.97 8.04 14.63
N VAL A 400 -3.23 7.99 14.19
CA VAL A 400 -3.74 8.90 13.16
C VAL A 400 -3.82 10.32 13.73
N LYS A 401 -3.19 11.26 13.05
CA LYS A 401 -3.16 12.68 13.47
C LYS A 401 -3.73 13.57 12.36
N ASN A 402 -4.78 14.31 12.69
CA ASN A 402 -5.35 15.32 11.79
C ASN A 402 -4.71 16.69 12.08
N LEU A 403 -3.51 16.89 11.55
CA LEU A 403 -2.74 18.12 11.75
C LEU A 403 -3.21 19.23 10.79
N THR A 404 -3.25 20.46 11.31
CA THR A 404 -3.60 21.67 10.55
C THR A 404 -2.52 22.73 10.56
N GLN A 405 -1.51 22.58 11.42
CA GLN A 405 -0.41 23.53 11.57
C GLN A 405 0.84 22.87 12.16
N PHE A 406 1.96 23.49 12.01
CA PHE A 406 3.19 23.16 12.71
C PHE A 406 3.11 23.54 14.19
N GLY A 407 3.87 22.85 15.04
CA GLY A 407 3.91 23.10 16.46
C GLY A 407 4.77 22.09 17.21
N ASP A 408 4.66 22.12 18.53
CA ASP A 408 5.36 21.21 19.41
C ASP A 408 4.68 19.83 19.41
N MET A 409 5.49 18.81 19.37
CA MET A 409 5.10 17.41 19.50
C MET A 409 6.32 16.62 19.94
N PRO A 410 6.50 16.40 21.25
CA PRO A 410 7.65 15.67 21.78
C PRO A 410 7.74 14.28 21.14
N VAL A 411 8.96 13.79 21.02
CA VAL A 411 9.23 12.43 20.53
C VAL A 411 8.82 11.45 21.63
N ASP A 412 8.08 10.42 21.25
CA ASP A 412 7.73 9.33 22.16
C ASP A 412 8.99 8.59 22.63
N GLU A 413 8.92 7.93 23.76
CA GLU A 413 9.98 7.07 24.26
C GLU A 413 10.17 5.84 23.35
N VAL A 414 11.38 5.30 23.34
CA VAL A 414 11.66 4.02 22.67
C VAL A 414 10.91 2.92 23.41
N ALA A 415 10.13 2.13 22.70
CA ALA A 415 9.39 1.03 23.30
C ALA A 415 10.34 0.04 23.99
N MET A 416 9.94 -0.40 25.18
CA MET A 416 10.65 -1.41 25.96
C MET A 416 9.69 -2.55 26.29
N PRO A 417 9.96 -3.80 25.85
CA PRO A 417 9.14 -4.95 26.19
C PRO A 417 9.11 -5.22 27.70
N GLY A 418 7.92 -5.55 28.25
CA GLY A 418 7.72 -5.92 29.67
C GLY A 418 6.75 -5.03 30.41
#